data_7b020f45d99d22f98766719aed712f91
#
_entry.id   7b020f45d99d22f98766719aed712f91
#
_cell.length_a   1.000
_cell.length_b   1.000
_cell.length_c   1.000
_cell.angle_alpha   90.00
_cell.angle_beta   90.00
_cell.angle_gamma   90.00
#
_symmetry.space_group_name_H-M   'P 1'
#
loop_
_entity.id
_entity.type
_entity.pdbx_description
1 polymer ?
#
loop_
_entity_poly.entity_id
_entity_poly.type
_entity_poly.pdbx_seq_one_letter_code
_entity_poly.pdbx_strand_id
1 'polypeptide(L)' 'MRKNKIRILHVAQAAGGVDRYIRMLLKYLDKEKFENILVCSQDFHEEDYRDLVDSFEQVEMTR' A
#
# COMPACT_ATOMS: atom_id res chain seq x y z
N MET A 1 -17.81 -18.39 -9.02
CA MET A 1 -17.62 -18.17 -7.64
C MET A 1 -16.42 -17.28 -7.33
N ARG A 2 -16.58 -16.38 -6.45
CA ARG A 2 -15.56 -15.44 -6.14
C ARG A 2 -14.74 -15.88 -4.94
N LYS A 3 -13.45 -15.77 -5.06
CA LYS A 3 -12.58 -16.07 -3.93
C LYS A 3 -12.55 -14.93 -2.96
N ASN A 4 -12.50 -15.27 -1.70
CA ASN A 4 -12.30 -14.27 -0.65
C ASN A 4 -10.83 -13.97 -0.56
N LYS A 5 -10.50 -12.70 -0.65
CA LYS A 5 -9.13 -12.27 -0.52
C LYS A 5 -8.85 -11.89 0.93
N ILE A 6 -7.61 -12.07 1.32
CA ILE A 6 -7.15 -11.63 2.63
C ILE A 6 -6.79 -10.16 2.51
N ARG A 7 -7.40 -9.34 3.35
CA ARG A 7 -7.10 -7.91 3.36
C ARG A 7 -5.87 -7.64 4.19
N ILE A 8 -4.95 -6.89 3.60
CA ILE A 8 -3.74 -6.47 4.31
C ILE A 8 -3.73 -4.95 4.36
N LEU A 9 -3.65 -4.44 5.57
CA LEU A 9 -3.58 -3.01 5.78
C LEU A 9 -2.13 -2.63 6.02
N HIS A 10 -1.59 -1.82 5.12
CA HIS A 10 -0.24 -1.31 5.24
C HIS A 10 -0.31 0.12 5.74
N VAL A 11 0.38 0.39 6.83
CA VAL A 11 0.40 1.74 7.39
C VAL A 11 1.82 2.25 7.35
N ALA A 12 2.03 3.38 6.69
CA ALA A 12 3.36 3.94 6.54
C ALA A 12 3.32 5.44 6.84
N GLN A 13 4.26 5.88 7.67
CA GLN A 13 4.26 7.26 8.12
C GLN A 13 5.21 8.14 7.33
N ALA A 14 6.39 7.62 6.98
CA ALA A 14 7.39 8.43 6.32
C ALA A 14 7.88 7.71 5.06
N ALA A 15 8.20 8.48 4.04
CA ALA A 15 8.68 7.92 2.78
C ALA A 15 10.16 7.50 2.93
N GLY A 16 11.02 7.95 2.05
CA GLY A 16 12.42 7.57 2.12
C GLY A 16 12.60 6.10 1.82
N GLY A 17 13.41 5.43 2.62
CA GLY A 17 13.69 4.01 2.40
C GLY A 17 12.47 3.13 2.57
N VAL A 18 11.51 3.57 3.38
CA VAL A 18 10.30 2.80 3.61
C VAL A 18 9.47 2.72 2.32
N ASP A 19 9.45 3.81 1.57
CA ASP A 19 8.70 3.85 0.32
C ASP A 19 9.16 2.76 -0.64
N ARG A 20 10.46 2.64 -0.79
CA ARG A 20 11.01 1.63 -1.70
C ARG A 20 10.70 0.21 -1.20
N TYR A 21 10.81 0.02 0.10
CA TYR A 21 10.56 -1.29 0.68
C TYR A 21 9.09 -1.71 0.47
N ILE A 22 8.18 -0.80 0.69
CA ILE A 22 6.76 -1.10 0.55
C ILE A 22 6.42 -1.42 -0.90
N ARG A 23 6.97 -0.65 -1.84
CA ARG A 23 6.70 -0.92 -3.24
C ARG A 23 7.22 -2.27 -3.66
N MET A 24 8.40 -2.66 -3.15
CA MET A 24 8.94 -3.96 -3.46
C MET A 24 8.07 -5.06 -2.87
N LEU A 25 7.63 -4.89 -1.63
CA LEU A 25 6.79 -5.87 -0.98
C LEU A 25 5.48 -6.06 -1.73
N LEU A 26 4.86 -4.97 -2.15
CA LEU A 26 3.59 -5.04 -2.85
C LEU A 26 3.71 -5.76 -4.19
N LYS A 27 4.84 -5.65 -4.83
CA LYS A 27 5.05 -6.34 -6.10
C LYS A 27 5.09 -7.84 -5.92
N TYR A 28 5.56 -8.30 -4.77
CA TYR A 28 5.68 -9.73 -4.52
C TYR A 28 4.40 -10.36 -4.00
N LEU A 29 3.48 -9.57 -3.48
CA LEU A 29 2.24 -10.12 -2.96
C LEU A 29 1.32 -10.53 -4.09
N ASP A 30 0.75 -11.71 -3.95
CA ASP A 30 -0.15 -12.26 -4.96
C ASP A 30 -1.47 -11.48 -4.93
N LYS A 31 -1.74 -10.74 -5.97
CA LYS A 31 -2.93 -9.89 -6.01
C LYS A 31 -4.22 -10.67 -6.09
N GLU A 32 -4.13 -11.93 -6.44
CA GLU A 32 -5.32 -12.76 -6.46
C GLU A 32 -5.68 -13.30 -5.09
N LYS A 33 -4.72 -13.32 -4.18
CA LYS A 33 -4.94 -13.81 -2.83
C LYS A 33 -5.08 -12.68 -1.82
N PHE A 34 -4.53 -11.52 -2.12
CA PHE A 34 -4.48 -10.44 -1.15
C PHE A 34 -5.08 -9.17 -1.72
N GLU A 35 -5.85 -8.51 -0.90
CA GLU A 35 -6.32 -7.17 -1.20
C GLU A 35 -5.48 -6.21 -0.37
N ASN A 36 -4.71 -5.36 -1.04
CA ASN A 36 -3.76 -4.48 -0.37
C ASN A 36 -4.32 -3.08 -0.23
N ILE A 37 -4.36 -2.61 1.00
CA ILE A 37 -4.82 -1.27 1.31
C ILE A 37 -3.67 -0.52 1.95
N LEU A 38 -3.30 0.61 1.35
CA LEU A 38 -2.21 1.41 1.88
C LEU A 38 -2.74 2.69 2.50
N VAL A 39 -2.44 2.88 3.77
CA VAL A 39 -2.73 4.12 4.48
C VAL A 39 -1.39 4.77 4.78
N CYS A 40 -1.18 5.96 4.27
CA CYS A 40 0.15 6.56 4.36
C CYS A 40 0.05 8.05 4.60
N SER A 41 1.20 8.65 4.87
CA SER A 41 1.28 10.07 5.12
C SER A 41 1.28 10.84 3.81
N GLN A 42 1.32 12.15 3.93
CA GLN A 42 1.34 13.04 2.77
C GLN A 42 2.63 12.96 1.99
N ASP A 43 3.63 12.25 2.51
CA ASP A 43 4.91 12.11 1.82
C ASP A 43 4.88 11.11 0.68
N PHE A 44 3.87 10.28 0.61
CA PHE A 44 3.77 9.25 -0.42
C PHE A 44 2.97 9.77 -1.61
N HIS A 45 3.28 9.26 -2.79
CA HIS A 45 2.62 9.70 -4.01
C HIS A 45 1.75 8.60 -4.55
N GLU A 46 0.48 8.91 -4.75
CA GLU A 46 -0.49 7.92 -5.19
C GLU A 46 -0.09 7.28 -6.51
N GLU A 47 0.48 8.05 -7.43
CA GLU A 47 0.81 7.52 -8.74
C GLU A 47 1.85 6.42 -8.68
N ASP A 48 2.67 6.39 -7.62
CA ASP A 48 3.66 5.34 -7.45
C ASP A 48 3.04 4.03 -7.01
N TYR A 49 1.82 4.07 -6.50
CA TYR A 49 1.16 2.90 -5.92
C TYR A 49 -0.10 2.49 -6.66
N ARG A 50 -0.47 3.24 -7.69
CA ARG A 50 -1.75 3.03 -8.34
C ARG A 50 -1.95 1.60 -8.81
N ASP A 51 -0.91 0.99 -9.36
CA ASP A 51 -1.00 -0.37 -9.87
C ASP A 51 -0.60 -1.42 -8.84
N LEU A 52 -0.22 -1.00 -7.65
CA LEU A 52 0.26 -1.92 -6.63
C LEU A 52 -0.74 -2.20 -5.53
N VAL A 53 -1.68 -1.30 -5.30
CA VAL A 53 -2.63 -1.44 -4.22
C VAL A 53 -4.05 -1.37 -4.74
N ASP A 54 -4.95 -1.95 -3.98
CA ASP A 54 -6.37 -1.90 -4.30
C ASP A 54 -7.00 -0.62 -3.77
N SER A 55 -6.47 -0.09 -2.68
CA SER A 55 -6.93 1.15 -2.09
C SER A 55 -5.76 1.96 -1.60
N PHE A 56 -5.82 3.25 -1.81
CA PHE A 56 -4.78 4.17 -1.39
C PHE A 56 -5.45 5.29 -0.59
N GLU A 57 -5.07 5.40 0.70
CA GLU A 57 -5.61 6.44 1.58
C GLU A 57 -4.45 7.28 2.07
N GLN A 58 -4.52 8.56 1.81
CA GLN A 58 -3.49 9.47 2.26
C GLN A 58 -4.02 10.28 3.43
N VAL A 59 -3.31 10.24 4.54
CA VAL A 59 -3.72 10.91 5.77
C VAL A 59 -2.59 11.81 6.22
N GLU A 60 -2.94 13.00 6.64
CA GLU A 60 -1.92 13.90 7.17
C GLU A 60 -1.44 13.38 8.50
N MET A 61 -0.15 13.11 8.59
CA MET A 61 0.44 12.58 9.81
C MET A 61 1.51 13.53 10.32
N THR A 62 1.51 13.68 11.64
CA THR A 62 2.51 14.52 12.32
C THR A 62 3.59 13.63 12.92
N ARG A 63 4.80 14.09 12.89
CA ARG A 63 5.92 13.34 13.47
C ARG A 63 6.39 13.95 14.77
#